data_4301e1f2a3219a5cc0324d416ca406a2
#
_entry.id   4301e1f2a3219a5cc0324d416ca406a2
#
_cell.length_a   1.000
_cell.length_b   1.000
_cell.length_c   1.000
_cell.angle_alpha   90.00
_cell.angle_beta   90.00
_cell.angle_gamma   90.00
#
_symmetry.space_group_name_H-M   'P 1'
#
loop_
_entity.id
_entity.type
_entity.pdbx_description
1 polymer ?
#
loop_
_entity_poly.entity_id
_entity_poly.type
_entity_poly.pdbx_seq_one_letter_code
_entity_poly.pdbx_strand_id
1 'polypeptide(L)'
;MRKHLNVIIAYTIMLGLIILVGIFQSWNVALSIFNMCLISAVMTIGANIQWGYAGLINFGLMGYAALGGLAAVLISVEPVQEAWVAGGFSILMSLWLIVVMVFAIRFLLKNFEKSKIRTYGIAAIIITGIIIIRVTSETSIEAIENVNPATTGFLGGLGLPIMFSWIVGAFFAAGLAFIVGKVALGLRADYLAIATLLISEIVIAIIKHEDWLTRGVKNVIGLDRPVPYEIELQTKEWFINLVAKFNSGKLDLISSITDKQAALNQLVIEGSSVFVKLCYSGLFLIVVIALLIVTQKALYSPWGRMMRAIRDNEEAANAMGKNVAKQHLLIFILGSAIVGIAGAMLVTQDGLFTPGSYQPMRYTFLIWVMVIVGGSGNNFGAILGGFAVWFLWIEAAPIAFFLINLFTVGLADTHSLKIHLIESVPYFRYLMMGMGLLLIMRYRPKGILPEKIEIK
;
A
#
# COMPACT_ATOMS: atom_id res chain seq x y z
N MET A 1 -28.70 19.35 1.49
CA MET A 1 -28.28 19.63 0.10
C MET A 1 -26.88 20.23 -0.03
N ARG A 2 -26.56 21.40 0.56
CA ARG A 2 -25.22 22.04 0.42
C ARG A 2 -24.01 21.15 0.79
N LYS A 3 -24.11 20.24 1.77
CA LYS A 3 -22.99 19.36 2.22
C LYS A 3 -22.62 18.25 1.24
N HIS A 4 -23.60 17.71 0.49
CA HIS A 4 -23.32 16.73 -0.57
C HIS A 4 -22.73 17.39 -1.81
N LEU A 5 -23.13 18.64 -2.07
CA LEU A 5 -22.63 19.43 -3.18
C LEU A 5 -21.11 19.65 -3.10
N ASN A 6 -20.58 19.97 -1.91
CA ASN A 6 -19.14 20.17 -1.72
C ASN A 6 -18.32 18.89 -2.00
N VAL A 7 -18.84 17.72 -1.62
CA VAL A 7 -18.19 16.44 -1.92
C VAL A 7 -18.17 16.20 -3.42
N ILE A 8 -19.30 16.37 -4.07
CA ILE A 8 -19.43 16.19 -5.54
C ILE A 8 -18.49 17.15 -6.26
N ILE A 9 -18.48 18.44 -5.90
CA ILE A 9 -17.61 19.46 -6.51
C ILE A 9 -16.14 19.06 -6.37
N ALA A 10 -15.70 18.65 -5.17
CA ALA A 10 -14.30 18.29 -4.92
C ALA A 10 -13.84 17.09 -5.78
N TYR A 11 -14.67 16.05 -5.88
CA TYR A 11 -14.36 14.89 -6.72
C TYR A 11 -14.45 15.22 -8.22
N THR A 12 -15.40 16.08 -8.64
CA THR A 12 -15.48 16.56 -10.03
C THR A 12 -14.23 17.35 -10.42
N ILE A 13 -13.74 18.23 -9.55
CA ILE A 13 -12.48 18.96 -9.78
C ILE A 13 -11.31 17.97 -9.90
N MET A 14 -11.23 16.99 -9.01
CA MET A 14 -10.16 16.01 -9.02
C MET A 14 -10.14 15.15 -10.28
N LEU A 15 -11.33 14.66 -10.70
CA LEU A 15 -11.48 13.95 -11.96
C LEU A 15 -11.15 14.84 -13.16
N GLY A 16 -11.59 16.10 -13.14
CA GLY A 16 -11.24 17.08 -14.17
C GLY A 16 -9.72 17.27 -14.32
N LEU A 17 -8.99 17.35 -13.21
CA LEU A 17 -7.53 17.44 -13.23
C LEU A 17 -6.87 16.21 -13.85
N ILE A 18 -7.36 14.99 -13.54
CA ILE A 18 -6.84 13.76 -14.15
C ILE A 18 -7.15 13.72 -15.66
N ILE A 19 -8.34 14.16 -16.07
CA ILE A 19 -8.70 14.25 -17.49
C ILE A 19 -7.80 15.27 -18.22
N LEU A 20 -7.49 16.40 -17.59
CA LEU A 20 -6.55 17.38 -18.15
C LEU A 20 -5.16 16.77 -18.40
N VAL A 21 -4.65 15.96 -17.46
CA VAL A 21 -3.41 15.21 -17.69
C VAL A 21 -3.54 14.27 -18.89
N GLY A 22 -4.68 13.59 -19.02
CA GLY A 22 -4.95 12.72 -20.17
C GLY A 22 -4.91 13.46 -21.52
N ILE A 23 -5.40 14.69 -21.56
CA ILE A 23 -5.47 15.53 -22.77
C ILE A 23 -4.09 16.17 -23.07
N PHE A 24 -3.41 16.73 -22.06
CA PHE A 24 -2.19 17.51 -22.26
C PHE A 24 -0.93 16.66 -22.27
N GLN A 25 -0.90 15.50 -21.58
CA GLN A 25 0.26 14.62 -21.56
C GLN A 25 -0.05 13.31 -22.30
N SER A 26 -0.69 12.36 -21.63
CA SER A 26 -1.19 11.11 -22.23
C SER A 26 -2.20 10.41 -21.35
N TRP A 27 -3.10 9.64 -21.96
CA TRP A 27 -4.04 8.78 -21.23
C TRP A 27 -3.35 7.68 -20.42
N ASN A 28 -2.18 7.23 -20.88
CA ASN A 28 -1.33 6.29 -20.15
C ASN A 28 -0.86 6.84 -18.81
N VAL A 29 -0.43 8.09 -18.77
CA VAL A 29 -0.01 8.79 -17.54
C VAL A 29 -1.22 9.03 -16.63
N ALA A 30 -2.32 9.56 -17.17
CA ALA A 30 -3.52 9.85 -16.42
C ALA A 30 -4.09 8.61 -15.69
N LEU A 31 -4.17 7.47 -16.38
CA LEU A 31 -4.63 6.21 -15.79
C LEU A 31 -3.64 5.62 -14.77
N SER A 32 -2.33 5.79 -15.01
CA SER A 32 -1.33 5.41 -14.00
C SER A 32 -1.49 6.21 -12.71
N ILE A 33 -1.69 7.52 -12.82
CA ILE A 33 -1.97 8.40 -11.67
C ILE A 33 -3.27 7.96 -10.99
N PHE A 34 -4.34 7.72 -11.75
CA PHE A 34 -5.63 7.30 -11.23
C PHE A 34 -5.55 5.99 -10.45
N ASN A 35 -4.86 4.99 -10.97
CA ASN A 35 -4.67 3.70 -10.30
C ASN A 35 -3.91 3.86 -8.98
N MET A 36 -2.84 4.63 -8.97
CA MET A 36 -2.09 4.92 -7.75
C MET A 36 -2.91 5.73 -6.75
N CYS A 37 -3.76 6.65 -7.22
CA CYS A 37 -4.72 7.35 -6.36
C CYS A 37 -5.72 6.38 -5.70
N LEU A 38 -6.20 5.36 -6.43
CA LEU A 38 -7.09 4.33 -5.87
C LEU A 38 -6.39 3.48 -4.80
N ILE A 39 -5.14 3.05 -5.03
CA ILE A 39 -4.34 2.34 -4.02
C ILE A 39 -4.11 3.22 -2.79
N SER A 40 -3.74 4.48 -3.00
CA SER A 40 -3.56 5.45 -1.92
C SER A 40 -4.86 5.69 -1.14
N ALA A 41 -6.01 5.68 -1.82
CA ALA A 41 -7.32 5.78 -1.17
C ALA A 41 -7.58 4.60 -0.21
N VAL A 42 -7.18 3.38 -0.56
CA VAL A 42 -7.27 2.23 0.35
C VAL A 42 -6.35 2.44 1.57
N MET A 43 -5.11 2.87 1.35
CA MET A 43 -4.17 3.16 2.45
C MET A 43 -4.72 4.24 3.39
N THR A 44 -5.29 5.31 2.83
CA THR A 44 -5.84 6.42 3.63
C THR A 44 -7.11 6.04 4.37
N ILE A 45 -7.96 5.15 3.83
CA ILE A 45 -9.10 4.59 4.57
C ILE A 45 -8.59 3.83 5.80
N GLY A 46 -7.58 2.96 5.65
CA GLY A 46 -6.99 2.22 6.75
C GLY A 46 -6.42 3.12 7.84
N ALA A 47 -5.63 4.12 7.46
CA ALA A 47 -5.07 5.10 8.39
C ALA A 47 -6.15 5.97 9.05
N ASN A 48 -7.18 6.40 8.29
CA ASN A 48 -8.26 7.22 8.80
C ASN A 48 -9.13 6.49 9.83
N ILE A 49 -9.32 5.18 9.67
CA ILE A 49 -10.04 4.37 10.66
C ILE A 49 -9.30 4.37 11.99
N GLN A 50 -7.99 4.22 11.98
CA GLN A 50 -7.17 4.22 13.19
C GLN A 50 -7.10 5.60 13.84
N TRP A 51 -6.73 6.62 13.08
CA TRP A 51 -6.53 7.95 13.62
C TRP A 51 -7.81 8.79 13.66
N GLY A 52 -8.50 8.89 12.54
CA GLY A 52 -9.67 9.77 12.40
C GLY A 52 -10.83 9.38 13.31
N TYR A 53 -11.03 8.07 13.56
CA TYR A 53 -12.15 7.58 14.36
C TYR A 53 -11.77 7.06 15.75
N ALA A 54 -10.53 6.64 15.98
CA ALA A 54 -10.08 6.11 17.27
C ALA A 54 -8.98 6.95 17.93
N GLY A 55 -8.41 7.92 17.24
CA GLY A 55 -7.33 8.74 17.78
C GLY A 55 -5.98 8.03 17.89
N LEU A 56 -5.84 6.83 17.31
CA LEU A 56 -4.62 6.03 17.40
C LEU A 56 -3.60 6.47 16.36
N ILE A 57 -2.44 6.89 16.82
CA ILE A 57 -1.32 7.28 15.95
C ILE A 57 -0.53 6.03 15.59
N ASN A 58 -0.53 5.64 14.32
CA ASN A 58 0.21 4.50 13.80
C ASN A 58 1.15 4.95 12.67
N PHE A 59 2.45 4.95 12.94
CA PHE A 59 3.48 5.24 11.93
C PHE A 59 4.07 3.98 11.30
N GLY A 60 3.50 2.82 11.61
CA GLY A 60 3.92 1.52 11.05
C GLY A 60 3.22 1.13 9.75
N LEU A 61 2.49 2.03 9.07
CA LEU A 61 1.64 1.71 7.93
C LEU A 61 2.38 0.97 6.81
N MET A 62 3.62 1.37 6.51
CA MET A 62 4.39 0.74 5.44
C MET A 62 4.84 -0.69 5.74
N GLY A 63 5.03 -1.06 7.01
CA GLY A 63 5.28 -2.44 7.40
C GLY A 63 4.10 -3.36 7.09
N TYR A 64 2.88 -2.88 7.32
CA TYR A 64 1.66 -3.63 6.96
C TYR A 64 1.46 -3.70 5.45
N ALA A 65 1.77 -2.62 4.72
CA ALA A 65 1.76 -2.63 3.26
C ALA A 65 2.82 -3.61 2.70
N ALA A 66 4.02 -3.65 3.28
CA ALA A 66 5.08 -4.59 2.87
C ALA A 66 4.65 -6.05 3.07
N LEU A 67 3.95 -6.38 4.17
CA LEU A 67 3.37 -7.71 4.37
C LEU A 67 2.28 -8.04 3.35
N GLY A 68 1.49 -7.05 2.94
CA GLY A 68 0.56 -7.21 1.82
C GLY A 68 1.28 -7.54 0.52
N GLY A 69 2.36 -6.83 0.22
CA GLY A 69 3.21 -7.11 -0.93
C GLY A 69 3.89 -8.48 -0.87
N LEU A 70 4.38 -8.87 0.31
CA LEU A 70 4.90 -10.23 0.57
C LEU A 70 3.85 -11.30 0.27
N ALA A 71 2.60 -11.09 0.67
CA ALA A 71 1.52 -12.02 0.39
C ALA A 71 1.31 -12.22 -1.12
N ALA A 72 1.53 -11.19 -1.94
CA ALA A 72 1.45 -11.33 -3.40
C ALA A 72 2.52 -12.30 -3.94
N VAL A 73 3.74 -12.25 -3.42
CA VAL A 73 4.80 -13.22 -3.78
C VAL A 73 4.43 -14.63 -3.34
N LEU A 74 4.08 -14.80 -2.06
CA LEU A 74 3.79 -16.13 -1.49
C LEU A 74 2.56 -16.81 -2.10
N ILE A 75 1.64 -16.05 -2.67
CA ILE A 75 0.42 -16.60 -3.27
C ILE A 75 0.57 -16.83 -4.77
N SER A 76 1.15 -15.88 -5.52
CA SER A 76 1.06 -15.91 -6.98
C SER A 76 2.30 -16.49 -7.69
N VAL A 77 3.46 -16.46 -7.08
CA VAL A 77 4.65 -17.05 -7.69
C VAL A 77 4.51 -18.56 -7.69
N GLU A 78 4.95 -19.21 -8.75
CA GLU A 78 5.02 -20.68 -8.79
C GLU A 78 6.05 -21.20 -7.78
N PRO A 79 5.79 -22.36 -7.15
CA PRO A 79 6.75 -22.96 -6.23
C PRO A 79 8.01 -23.41 -6.97
N VAL A 80 9.18 -23.03 -6.44
CA VAL A 80 10.46 -23.44 -7.01
C VAL A 80 10.82 -24.83 -6.49
N GLN A 81 10.52 -25.88 -7.27
CA GLN A 81 10.66 -27.27 -6.84
C GLN A 81 12.09 -27.61 -6.36
N GLU A 82 13.10 -27.12 -7.05
CA GLU A 82 14.52 -27.32 -6.66
C GLU A 82 14.84 -26.74 -5.27
N ALA A 83 14.33 -25.57 -4.97
CA ALA A 83 14.51 -24.93 -3.66
C ALA A 83 13.74 -25.66 -2.55
N TRP A 84 12.55 -26.19 -2.86
CA TRP A 84 11.80 -27.01 -1.92
C TRP A 84 12.50 -28.34 -1.60
N VAL A 85 13.11 -28.99 -2.59
CA VAL A 85 13.91 -30.22 -2.38
C VAL A 85 15.20 -29.91 -1.61
N ALA A 86 15.86 -28.78 -1.90
CA ALA A 86 17.11 -28.40 -1.28
C ALA A 86 16.98 -28.11 0.24
N GLY A 87 15.88 -27.47 0.69
CA GLY A 87 15.76 -27.08 2.09
C GLY A 87 14.33 -26.75 2.56
N GLY A 88 13.33 -26.72 1.67
CA GLY A 88 11.98 -26.23 1.99
C GLY A 88 11.31 -27.02 3.11
N PHE A 89 11.45 -28.33 3.14
CA PHE A 89 10.89 -29.18 4.21
C PHE A 89 11.51 -28.87 5.59
N SER A 90 12.80 -28.58 5.66
CA SER A 90 13.47 -28.23 6.92
C SER A 90 13.02 -26.88 7.43
N ILE A 91 12.72 -25.93 6.53
CA ILE A 91 12.13 -24.63 6.88
C ILE A 91 10.72 -24.83 7.45
N LEU A 92 9.87 -25.66 6.83
CA LEU A 92 8.54 -25.98 7.38
C LEU A 92 8.65 -26.63 8.77
N MET A 93 9.61 -27.52 8.96
CA MET A 93 9.86 -28.15 10.25
C MET A 93 10.32 -27.12 11.30
N SER A 94 11.15 -26.16 10.93
CA SER A 94 11.56 -25.05 11.82
C SER A 94 10.37 -24.15 12.19
N LEU A 95 9.49 -23.83 11.24
CA LEU A 95 8.26 -23.08 11.52
C LEU A 95 7.32 -23.85 12.44
N TRP A 96 7.19 -25.17 12.25
CA TRP A 96 6.39 -26.01 13.14
C TRP A 96 6.96 -26.07 14.55
N LEU A 97 8.30 -26.11 14.69
CA LEU A 97 8.97 -26.04 16.00
C LEU A 97 8.67 -24.73 16.74
N ILE A 98 8.58 -23.59 16.04
CA ILE A 98 8.15 -22.32 16.64
C ILE A 98 6.72 -22.45 17.23
N VAL A 99 5.81 -23.06 16.48
CA VAL A 99 4.43 -23.30 16.96
C VAL A 99 4.43 -24.17 18.20
N VAL A 100 5.17 -25.28 18.19
CA VAL A 100 5.32 -26.17 19.34
C VAL A 100 5.90 -25.44 20.55
N MET A 101 6.93 -24.62 20.35
CA MET A 101 7.52 -23.81 21.41
C MET A 101 6.52 -22.84 22.03
N VAL A 102 5.71 -22.16 21.23
CA VAL A 102 4.64 -21.27 21.72
C VAL A 102 3.60 -22.05 22.54
N PHE A 103 3.20 -23.23 22.07
CA PHE A 103 2.28 -24.09 22.82
C PHE A 103 2.88 -24.59 24.13
N ALA A 104 4.16 -25.00 24.14
CA ALA A 104 4.86 -25.43 25.35
C ALA A 104 4.95 -24.30 26.39
N ILE A 105 5.28 -23.08 25.95
CA ILE A 105 5.31 -21.91 26.83
C ILE A 105 3.90 -21.62 27.38
N ARG A 106 2.86 -21.64 26.53
CA ARG A 106 1.47 -21.46 26.99
C ARG A 106 1.04 -22.53 27.97
N PHE A 107 1.41 -23.78 27.76
CA PHE A 107 1.15 -24.89 28.67
C PHE A 107 1.79 -24.65 30.04
N LEU A 108 3.05 -24.24 30.10
CA LEU A 108 3.75 -23.88 31.34
C LEU A 108 3.07 -22.69 32.04
N LEU A 109 2.69 -21.68 31.30
CA LEU A 109 2.03 -20.49 31.85
C LEU A 109 0.66 -20.79 32.44
N LYS A 110 -0.08 -21.78 31.89
CA LYS A 110 -1.43 -22.16 32.32
C LYS A 110 -1.41 -23.11 33.50
N ASN A 111 -0.51 -24.09 33.49
CA ASN A 111 -0.57 -25.22 34.43
C ASN A 111 0.37 -25.09 35.64
N PHE A 112 1.30 -24.17 35.62
CA PHE A 112 2.26 -23.96 36.71
C PHE A 112 2.09 -22.59 37.34
N GLU A 113 2.09 -22.49 38.64
CA GLU A 113 2.05 -21.22 39.37
C GLU A 113 3.34 -20.39 39.15
N LYS A 114 3.24 -19.08 39.43
CA LYS A 114 4.38 -18.17 39.31
C LYS A 114 5.51 -18.59 40.25
N SER A 115 6.52 -19.25 39.73
CA SER A 115 7.67 -19.75 40.47
C SER A 115 8.96 -19.49 39.68
N LYS A 116 10.11 -19.45 40.35
CA LYS A 116 11.43 -19.37 39.71
C LYS A 116 11.66 -20.51 38.73
N ILE A 117 11.19 -21.74 39.08
CA ILE A 117 11.28 -22.93 38.25
C ILE A 117 10.53 -22.75 36.93
N ARG A 118 9.31 -22.16 36.96
CA ARG A 118 8.57 -21.85 35.75
C ARG A 118 9.32 -20.84 34.85
N THR A 119 9.89 -19.80 35.45
CA THR A 119 10.67 -18.79 34.71
C THR A 119 11.90 -19.41 34.06
N TYR A 120 12.66 -20.24 34.77
CA TYR A 120 13.80 -20.95 34.20
C TYR A 120 13.40 -21.98 33.14
N GLY A 121 12.26 -22.68 33.33
CA GLY A 121 11.74 -23.61 32.33
C GLY A 121 11.35 -22.89 31.02
N ILE A 122 10.70 -21.73 31.10
CA ILE A 122 10.38 -20.92 29.92
C ILE A 122 11.67 -20.41 29.23
N ALA A 123 12.63 -19.93 30.02
CA ALA A 123 13.91 -19.47 29.48
C ALA A 123 14.67 -20.63 28.79
N ALA A 124 14.69 -21.81 29.37
CA ALA A 124 15.30 -22.99 28.77
C ALA A 124 14.62 -23.38 27.45
N ILE A 125 13.28 -23.39 27.39
CA ILE A 125 12.53 -23.68 26.14
C ILE A 125 12.86 -22.66 25.06
N ILE A 126 12.93 -21.37 25.41
CA ILE A 126 13.24 -20.30 24.46
C ILE A 126 14.69 -20.47 23.93
N ILE A 127 15.66 -20.65 24.83
CA ILE A 127 17.07 -20.75 24.44
C ILE A 127 17.30 -22.01 23.60
N THR A 128 16.81 -23.17 24.07
CA THR A 128 16.96 -24.43 23.34
C THR A 128 16.23 -24.39 22.00
N GLY A 129 15.01 -23.82 21.97
CA GLY A 129 14.22 -23.65 20.75
C GLY A 129 14.96 -22.76 19.72
N ILE A 130 15.50 -21.63 20.13
CA ILE A 130 16.26 -20.72 19.25
C ILE A 130 17.50 -21.45 18.69
N ILE A 131 18.22 -22.19 19.51
CA ILE A 131 19.42 -22.92 19.07
C ILE A 131 19.04 -23.99 18.04
N ILE A 132 18.02 -24.80 18.31
CA ILE A 132 17.55 -25.86 17.38
C ILE A 132 17.08 -25.23 16.05
N ILE A 133 16.24 -24.20 16.12
CA ILE A 133 15.74 -23.52 14.93
C ILE A 133 16.91 -22.96 14.11
N ARG A 134 17.86 -22.31 14.75
CA ARG A 134 19.02 -21.74 14.04
C ARG A 134 19.85 -22.82 13.33
N VAL A 135 20.21 -23.89 14.04
CA VAL A 135 21.01 -24.98 13.46
C VAL A 135 20.29 -25.68 12.31
N THR A 136 18.96 -25.89 12.41
CA THR A 136 18.18 -26.56 11.35
C THR A 136 17.86 -25.65 10.18
N SER A 137 17.69 -24.34 10.41
CA SER A 137 17.33 -23.40 9.35
C SER A 137 18.56 -22.87 8.58
N GLU A 138 19.69 -22.63 9.23
CA GLU A 138 20.86 -21.99 8.62
C GLU A 138 21.39 -22.79 7.41
N THR A 139 21.61 -24.09 7.57
CA THR A 139 22.05 -24.97 6.47
C THR A 139 21.01 -25.09 5.35
N SER A 140 19.73 -25.06 5.70
CA SER A 140 18.64 -25.16 4.74
C SER A 140 18.43 -23.86 3.97
N ILE A 141 18.59 -22.71 4.61
CA ILE A 141 18.55 -21.38 3.99
C ILE A 141 19.68 -21.26 2.97
N GLU A 142 20.92 -21.58 3.37
CA GLU A 142 22.07 -21.57 2.46
C GLU A 142 21.86 -22.50 1.26
N ALA A 143 21.28 -23.69 1.46
CA ALA A 143 20.99 -24.62 0.40
C ALA A 143 19.95 -24.06 -0.59
N ILE A 144 18.90 -23.41 -0.10
CA ILE A 144 17.86 -22.76 -0.93
C ILE A 144 18.46 -21.60 -1.72
N GLU A 145 19.21 -20.71 -1.08
CA GLU A 145 19.81 -19.54 -1.71
C GLU A 145 20.83 -19.90 -2.78
N ASN A 146 21.50 -21.04 -2.64
CA ASN A 146 22.46 -21.55 -3.61
C ASN A 146 21.83 -22.23 -4.82
N VAL A 147 20.51 -22.46 -4.84
CA VAL A 147 19.77 -23.05 -5.99
C VAL A 147 19.70 -22.11 -7.16
N ASN A 148 20.62 -21.46 -7.66
CA ASN A 148 20.59 -20.40 -8.66
C ASN A 148 20.28 -19.02 -8.06
N PRO A 149 21.29 -18.42 -7.39
CA PRO A 149 21.14 -17.14 -6.69
C PRO A 149 20.67 -15.97 -7.55
N ALA A 150 20.80 -16.09 -8.88
CA ALA A 150 20.40 -15.05 -9.83
C ALA A 150 18.89 -15.04 -10.10
N THR A 151 18.21 -16.19 -10.08
CA THR A 151 16.82 -16.31 -10.53
C THR A 151 15.89 -17.03 -9.55
N THR A 152 16.31 -18.13 -8.93
CA THR A 152 15.45 -19.08 -8.19
C THR A 152 15.93 -19.37 -6.76
N GLY A 153 16.79 -18.54 -6.19
CA GLY A 153 17.32 -18.69 -4.81
C GLY A 153 16.28 -18.38 -3.71
N PHE A 154 15.02 -18.81 -3.87
CA PHE A 154 13.94 -18.65 -2.89
C PHE A 154 12.87 -19.73 -3.10
N LEU A 155 11.99 -19.93 -2.11
CA LEU A 155 11.00 -21.02 -2.15
C LEU A 155 9.89 -20.84 -3.19
N GLY A 156 9.65 -19.61 -3.66
CA GLY A 156 8.48 -19.29 -4.46
C GLY A 156 7.21 -19.19 -3.63
N GLY A 157 6.07 -19.32 -4.29
CA GLY A 157 4.75 -19.22 -3.70
C GLY A 157 3.88 -20.45 -3.97
N LEU A 158 2.56 -20.24 -4.00
CA LEU A 158 1.57 -21.31 -4.19
C LEU A 158 1.09 -21.44 -5.63
N GLY A 159 1.45 -20.54 -6.55
CA GLY A 159 0.97 -20.53 -7.93
C GLY A 159 -0.54 -20.26 -8.06
N LEU A 160 -1.14 -19.55 -7.11
CA LEU A 160 -2.55 -19.20 -7.09
C LEU A 160 -2.79 -17.81 -7.71
N PRO A 161 -4.01 -17.54 -8.24
CA PRO A 161 -4.32 -16.22 -8.78
C PRO A 161 -4.01 -15.09 -7.78
N ILE A 162 -3.32 -14.06 -8.24
CA ILE A 162 -2.80 -12.97 -7.40
C ILE A 162 -3.89 -12.24 -6.59
N MET A 163 -5.14 -12.27 -7.03
CA MET A 163 -6.26 -11.65 -6.30
C MET A 163 -6.46 -12.24 -4.89
N PHE A 164 -6.11 -13.52 -4.68
CA PHE A 164 -6.14 -14.12 -3.34
C PHE A 164 -5.14 -13.47 -2.38
N SER A 165 -4.06 -12.91 -2.91
CA SER A 165 -3.06 -12.22 -2.10
C SER A 165 -3.62 -10.99 -1.37
N TRP A 166 -4.67 -10.35 -1.89
CA TRP A 166 -5.30 -9.20 -1.24
C TRP A 166 -5.94 -9.60 0.09
N ILE A 167 -6.58 -10.78 0.10
CA ILE A 167 -7.18 -11.33 1.33
C ILE A 167 -6.08 -11.82 2.29
N VAL A 168 -5.11 -12.57 1.78
CA VAL A 168 -4.00 -13.09 2.59
C VAL A 168 -3.13 -11.95 3.14
N GLY A 169 -2.88 -10.91 2.35
CA GLY A 169 -2.18 -9.70 2.77
C GLY A 169 -2.90 -8.96 3.90
N ALA A 170 -4.24 -8.89 3.83
CA ALA A 170 -5.03 -8.37 4.94
C ALA A 170 -4.85 -9.20 6.22
N PHE A 171 -4.83 -10.53 6.12
CA PHE A 171 -4.62 -11.42 7.27
C PHE A 171 -3.20 -11.32 7.84
N PHE A 172 -2.17 -11.21 7.01
CA PHE A 172 -0.79 -11.03 7.48
C PHE A 172 -0.63 -9.70 8.21
N ALA A 173 -1.14 -8.62 7.63
CA ALA A 173 -1.15 -7.32 8.28
C ALA A 173 -1.97 -7.32 9.58
N ALA A 174 -3.13 -7.98 9.61
CA ALA A 174 -3.95 -8.15 10.80
C ALA A 174 -3.24 -8.94 11.90
N GLY A 175 -2.54 -10.02 11.54
CA GLY A 175 -1.76 -10.86 12.46
C GLY A 175 -0.62 -10.07 13.12
N LEU A 176 0.16 -9.35 12.32
CA LEU A 176 1.19 -8.47 12.86
C LEU A 176 0.57 -7.37 13.75
N ALA A 177 -0.50 -6.73 13.27
CA ALA A 177 -1.18 -5.68 14.04
C ALA A 177 -1.74 -6.20 15.37
N PHE A 178 -2.21 -7.45 15.43
CA PHE A 178 -2.63 -8.07 16.69
C PHE A 178 -1.46 -8.22 17.68
N ILE A 179 -0.28 -8.65 17.22
CA ILE A 179 0.91 -8.80 18.06
C ILE A 179 1.38 -7.43 18.55
N VAL A 180 1.57 -6.49 17.61
CA VAL A 180 2.02 -5.11 17.89
C VAL A 180 1.02 -4.40 18.79
N GLY A 181 -0.28 -4.52 18.50
CA GLY A 181 -1.33 -3.88 19.29
C GLY A 181 -1.37 -4.37 20.74
N LYS A 182 -1.17 -5.67 20.98
CA LYS A 182 -1.10 -6.19 22.37
C LYS A 182 0.07 -5.66 23.17
N VAL A 183 1.17 -5.33 22.51
CA VAL A 183 2.38 -4.84 23.18
C VAL A 183 2.39 -3.31 23.28
N ALA A 184 1.98 -2.63 22.22
CA ALA A 184 2.20 -1.19 22.05
C ALA A 184 1.00 -0.31 22.41
N LEU A 185 -0.25 -0.80 22.35
CA LEU A 185 -1.44 0.03 22.61
C LEU A 185 -1.59 0.54 24.06
N GLY A 186 -0.78 0.04 25.00
CA GLY A 186 -0.70 0.61 26.37
C GLY A 186 0.24 1.80 26.48
N LEU A 187 0.96 2.16 25.44
CA LEU A 187 1.90 3.29 25.43
C LEU A 187 1.16 4.62 25.20
N ARG A 188 1.75 5.72 25.68
CA ARG A 188 1.28 7.06 25.31
C ARG A 188 1.40 7.27 23.81
N ALA A 189 0.57 8.15 23.25
CA ALA A 189 0.46 8.37 21.80
C ALA A 189 1.80 8.57 21.10
N ASP A 190 2.71 9.37 21.67
CA ASP A 190 4.04 9.65 21.09
C ASP A 190 4.91 8.38 21.05
N TYR A 191 4.90 7.60 22.14
CA TYR A 191 5.66 6.35 22.21
C TYR A 191 5.05 5.26 21.31
N LEU A 192 3.73 5.25 21.17
CA LEU A 192 3.04 4.36 20.22
C LEU A 192 3.47 4.65 18.78
N ALA A 193 3.54 5.95 18.42
CA ALA A 193 3.97 6.38 17.11
C ALA A 193 5.40 5.90 16.78
N ILE A 194 6.34 6.13 17.71
CA ILE A 194 7.74 5.72 17.53
C ILE A 194 7.85 4.19 17.52
N ALA A 195 7.17 3.49 18.42
CA ALA A 195 7.21 2.03 18.50
C ALA A 195 6.69 1.38 17.19
N THR A 196 5.57 1.88 16.66
CA THR A 196 5.00 1.36 15.40
C THR A 196 5.90 1.64 14.22
N LEU A 197 6.57 2.81 14.16
CA LEU A 197 7.55 3.13 13.13
C LEU A 197 8.74 2.15 13.16
N LEU A 198 9.33 1.95 14.35
CA LEU A 198 10.47 1.04 14.51
C LEU A 198 10.11 -0.41 14.17
N ILE A 199 8.91 -0.87 14.57
CA ILE A 199 8.43 -2.21 14.20
C ILE A 199 8.28 -2.34 12.68
N SER A 200 7.78 -1.29 12.01
CA SER A 200 7.70 -1.27 10.55
C SER A 200 9.08 -1.39 9.89
N GLU A 201 10.08 -0.67 10.39
CA GLU A 201 11.47 -0.80 9.92
C GLU A 201 12.02 -2.21 10.14
N ILE A 202 11.76 -2.81 11.31
CA ILE A 202 12.18 -4.19 11.59
C ILE A 202 11.54 -5.18 10.61
N VAL A 203 10.24 -5.07 10.36
CA VAL A 203 9.53 -5.95 9.42
C VAL A 203 10.11 -5.84 8.02
N ILE A 204 10.34 -4.62 7.54
CA ILE A 204 10.91 -4.39 6.22
C ILE A 204 12.38 -4.86 6.16
N ALA A 205 13.13 -4.66 7.24
CA ALA A 205 14.50 -5.18 7.33
C ALA A 205 14.53 -6.73 7.25
N ILE A 206 13.62 -7.41 7.95
CA ILE A 206 13.48 -8.87 7.84
C ILE A 206 13.18 -9.27 6.39
N ILE A 207 12.19 -8.64 5.75
CA ILE A 207 11.85 -8.95 4.35
C ILE A 207 13.03 -8.70 3.39
N LYS A 208 13.86 -7.70 3.66
CA LYS A 208 15.05 -7.38 2.85
C LYS A 208 16.20 -8.35 3.04
N HIS A 209 16.32 -8.96 4.21
CA HIS A 209 17.46 -9.81 4.54
C HIS A 209 17.16 -11.31 4.44
N GLU A 210 15.90 -11.70 4.29
CA GLU A 210 15.49 -13.10 4.16
C GLU A 210 15.35 -13.47 2.67
N ASP A 211 16.49 -13.74 2.01
CA ASP A 211 16.54 -14.02 0.57
C ASP A 211 15.75 -15.29 0.21
N TRP A 212 15.79 -16.33 1.04
CA TRP A 212 15.09 -17.58 0.85
C TRP A 212 13.55 -17.43 0.74
N LEU A 213 13.00 -16.33 1.32
CA LEU A 213 11.56 -16.08 1.36
C LEU A 213 11.09 -15.23 0.16
N THR A 214 11.81 -14.15 -0.15
CA THR A 214 11.41 -13.12 -1.13
C THR A 214 12.52 -12.64 -2.04
N ARG A 215 13.63 -13.35 -2.13
CA ARG A 215 14.88 -12.90 -2.76
C ARG A 215 15.48 -11.64 -2.10
N GLY A 216 15.07 -11.30 -0.89
CA GLY A 216 15.60 -10.20 -0.11
C GLY A 216 15.59 -8.86 -0.84
N VAL A 217 16.77 -8.22 -0.99
CA VAL A 217 16.90 -6.95 -1.72
C VAL A 217 16.75 -7.10 -3.24
N LYS A 218 16.82 -8.31 -3.78
CA LYS A 218 16.58 -8.59 -5.20
C LYS A 218 15.08 -8.55 -5.45
N ASN A 219 14.68 -8.02 -6.61
CA ASN A 219 13.25 -7.93 -6.94
C ASN A 219 12.70 -9.31 -7.36
N VAL A 220 11.48 -9.61 -6.95
CA VAL A 220 10.69 -10.70 -7.53
C VAL A 220 9.89 -10.12 -8.69
N ILE A 221 10.21 -10.56 -9.90
CA ILE A 221 9.58 -10.13 -11.16
C ILE A 221 8.73 -11.25 -11.73
N GLY A 222 7.83 -10.92 -12.66
CA GLY A 222 7.04 -11.91 -13.38
C GLY A 222 5.85 -12.45 -12.58
N LEU A 223 5.32 -11.64 -11.67
CA LEU A 223 4.07 -11.94 -10.98
C LEU A 223 2.90 -11.94 -11.96
N ASP A 224 2.06 -12.95 -11.90
CA ASP A 224 0.87 -13.04 -12.72
C ASP A 224 -0.06 -11.85 -12.53
N ARG A 225 -0.69 -11.42 -13.63
CA ARG A 225 -1.58 -10.26 -13.62
C ARG A 225 -3.03 -10.71 -13.73
N PRO A 226 -3.96 -10.09 -12.98
CA PRO A 226 -5.38 -10.40 -13.06
C PRO A 226 -6.08 -9.77 -14.27
N VAL A 227 -5.30 -9.14 -15.15
CA VAL A 227 -5.75 -8.43 -16.35
C VAL A 227 -5.00 -8.98 -17.57
N PRO A 228 -5.57 -8.86 -18.79
CA PRO A 228 -4.91 -9.33 -20.00
C PRO A 228 -3.53 -8.68 -20.19
N TYR A 229 -2.60 -9.43 -20.79
CA TYR A 229 -1.30 -8.86 -21.16
C TYR A 229 -1.44 -7.99 -22.40
N GLU A 230 -0.67 -6.90 -22.47
CA GLU A 230 -0.65 -5.98 -23.61
C GLU A 230 -0.34 -6.71 -24.94
N ILE A 231 0.63 -7.63 -24.89
CA ILE A 231 1.05 -8.43 -26.06
C ILE A 231 -0.08 -9.31 -26.59
N GLU A 232 -0.87 -9.90 -25.71
CA GLU A 232 -2.02 -10.72 -26.13
C GLU A 232 -3.11 -9.87 -26.81
N LEU A 233 -3.37 -8.68 -26.28
CA LEU A 233 -4.34 -7.75 -26.88
C LEU A 233 -3.92 -7.28 -28.27
N GLN A 234 -2.62 -7.07 -28.47
CA GLN A 234 -2.05 -6.63 -29.76
C GLN A 234 -2.20 -7.69 -30.86
N THR A 235 -2.40 -8.96 -30.52
CA THR A 235 -2.61 -10.05 -31.48
C THR A 235 -4.09 -10.39 -31.71
N LYS A 236 -5.01 -9.90 -30.87
CA LYS A 236 -6.44 -10.22 -30.97
C LYS A 236 -7.16 -9.31 -31.96
N GLU A 237 -7.77 -9.90 -33.00
CA GLU A 237 -8.49 -9.18 -34.06
C GLU A 237 -9.59 -8.24 -33.53
N TRP A 238 -10.36 -8.69 -32.53
CA TRP A 238 -11.41 -7.87 -31.96
C TRP A 238 -10.88 -6.55 -31.37
N PHE A 239 -9.69 -6.61 -30.75
CA PHE A 239 -9.06 -5.43 -30.14
C PHE A 239 -8.48 -4.50 -31.22
N ILE A 240 -7.80 -5.07 -32.23
CA ILE A 240 -7.28 -4.30 -33.38
C ILE A 240 -8.41 -3.58 -34.09
N ASN A 241 -9.54 -4.26 -34.36
CA ASN A 241 -10.71 -3.66 -34.99
C ASN A 241 -11.36 -2.59 -34.11
N LEU A 242 -11.39 -2.76 -32.79
CA LEU A 242 -11.88 -1.76 -31.85
C LEU A 242 -11.03 -0.49 -31.93
N VAL A 243 -9.70 -0.61 -31.88
CA VAL A 243 -8.77 0.54 -31.96
C VAL A 243 -8.87 1.22 -33.32
N ALA A 244 -8.96 0.45 -34.41
CA ALA A 244 -9.13 0.99 -35.75
C ALA A 244 -10.43 1.80 -35.87
N LYS A 245 -11.54 1.29 -35.30
CA LYS A 245 -12.85 1.96 -35.31
C LYS A 245 -12.80 3.29 -34.52
N PHE A 246 -12.20 3.30 -33.34
CA PHE A 246 -12.06 4.51 -32.53
C PHE A 246 -11.15 5.57 -33.15
N ASN A 247 -10.19 5.15 -33.98
CA ASN A 247 -9.21 6.03 -34.62
C ASN A 247 -9.43 6.16 -36.14
N SER A 248 -10.61 5.77 -36.65
CA SER A 248 -10.91 5.83 -38.10
C SER A 248 -10.62 7.19 -38.72
N GLY A 249 -11.07 8.28 -38.06
CA GLY A 249 -10.84 9.64 -38.54
C GLY A 249 -9.35 10.03 -38.68
N LYS A 250 -8.45 9.50 -37.84
CA LYS A 250 -6.99 9.71 -37.96
C LYS A 250 -6.38 8.84 -39.05
N LEU A 251 -6.85 7.59 -39.14
CA LEU A 251 -6.37 6.62 -40.12
C LEU A 251 -6.79 6.96 -41.55
N ASP A 252 -7.92 7.59 -41.76
CA ASP A 252 -8.44 7.97 -43.08
C ASP A 252 -7.74 9.22 -43.65
N LEU A 253 -7.02 9.98 -42.82
CA LEU A 253 -6.17 11.09 -43.26
C LEU A 253 -4.83 10.60 -43.84
N ILE A 254 -4.46 9.33 -43.68
CA ILE A 254 -3.20 8.76 -44.17
C ILE A 254 -3.43 8.11 -45.52
N SER A 255 -2.84 8.65 -46.54
CA SER A 255 -3.01 8.21 -47.95
C SER A 255 -2.23 6.94 -48.29
N SER A 256 -1.08 6.70 -47.62
CA SER A 256 -0.21 5.56 -47.88
C SER A 256 -0.67 4.32 -47.07
N ILE A 257 -0.81 3.17 -47.72
CA ILE A 257 -1.22 1.94 -47.08
C ILE A 257 -0.18 1.46 -46.04
N THR A 258 1.09 1.60 -46.35
CA THR A 258 2.21 1.25 -45.43
C THR A 258 2.22 2.11 -44.19
N ASP A 259 2.02 3.42 -44.34
CA ASP A 259 2.00 4.37 -43.23
C ASP A 259 0.73 4.17 -42.38
N LYS A 260 -0.41 3.84 -43.02
CA LYS A 260 -1.65 3.53 -42.33
C LYS A 260 -1.50 2.29 -41.46
N GLN A 261 -0.81 1.24 -41.95
CA GLN A 261 -0.55 0.03 -41.18
C GLN A 261 0.42 0.29 -40.02
N ALA A 262 1.47 1.08 -40.24
CA ALA A 262 2.40 1.46 -39.18
C ALA A 262 1.72 2.32 -38.10
N ALA A 263 0.89 3.28 -38.50
CA ALA A 263 0.10 4.09 -37.58
C ALA A 263 -0.90 3.25 -36.79
N LEU A 264 -1.57 2.29 -37.42
CA LEU A 264 -2.49 1.36 -36.73
C LEU A 264 -1.74 0.52 -35.68
N ASN A 265 -0.58 -0.04 -36.02
CA ASN A 265 0.23 -0.80 -35.08
C ASN A 265 0.63 0.04 -33.85
N GLN A 266 1.05 1.28 -34.07
CA GLN A 266 1.38 2.18 -32.95
C GLN A 266 0.15 2.47 -32.08
N LEU A 267 -1.00 2.75 -32.68
CA LEU A 267 -2.25 2.99 -31.96
C LEU A 267 -2.72 1.74 -31.18
N VAL A 268 -2.47 0.54 -31.71
CA VAL A 268 -2.77 -0.72 -31.02
C VAL A 268 -1.85 -0.92 -29.81
N ILE A 269 -0.56 -0.59 -29.92
CA ILE A 269 0.39 -0.65 -28.79
C ILE A 269 -0.04 0.33 -27.69
N GLU A 270 -0.31 1.58 -28.03
CA GLU A 270 -0.75 2.61 -27.07
C GLU A 270 -2.11 2.24 -26.46
N GLY A 271 -3.05 1.80 -27.30
CA GLY A 271 -4.39 1.39 -26.90
C GLY A 271 -4.39 0.18 -25.96
N SER A 272 -3.52 -0.81 -26.19
CA SER A 272 -3.39 -1.99 -25.33
C SER A 272 -2.95 -1.59 -23.90
N SER A 273 -1.98 -0.69 -23.78
CA SER A 273 -1.51 -0.17 -22.49
C SER A 273 -2.61 0.62 -21.76
N VAL A 274 -3.36 1.46 -22.48
CA VAL A 274 -4.50 2.20 -21.91
C VAL A 274 -5.60 1.25 -21.43
N PHE A 275 -5.93 0.23 -22.23
CA PHE A 275 -6.96 -0.75 -21.90
C PHE A 275 -6.62 -1.56 -20.63
N VAL A 276 -5.37 -2.05 -20.53
CA VAL A 276 -4.89 -2.79 -19.35
C VAL A 276 -4.97 -1.92 -18.09
N LYS A 277 -4.54 -0.66 -18.17
CA LYS A 277 -4.66 0.29 -17.04
C LYS A 277 -6.09 0.59 -16.66
N LEU A 278 -7.00 0.64 -17.64
CA LEU A 278 -8.43 0.79 -17.39
C LEU A 278 -9.01 -0.43 -16.67
N CYS A 279 -8.59 -1.65 -17.02
CA CYS A 279 -8.97 -2.87 -16.30
C CYS A 279 -8.51 -2.83 -14.84
N TYR A 280 -7.28 -2.41 -14.58
CA TYR A 280 -6.80 -2.17 -13.21
C TYR A 280 -7.63 -1.11 -12.49
N SER A 281 -7.95 0.00 -13.16
CA SER A 281 -8.80 1.06 -12.59
C SER A 281 -10.15 0.51 -12.15
N GLY A 282 -10.78 -0.31 -12.97
CA GLY A 282 -12.06 -0.96 -12.64
C GLY A 282 -11.95 -1.88 -11.42
N LEU A 283 -10.93 -2.75 -11.40
CA LEU A 283 -10.65 -3.66 -10.28
C LEU A 283 -10.43 -2.91 -8.96
N PHE A 284 -9.56 -1.92 -8.97
CA PHE A 284 -9.21 -1.15 -7.75
C PHE A 284 -10.38 -0.28 -7.29
N LEU A 285 -11.16 0.26 -8.23
CA LEU A 285 -12.36 1.03 -7.89
C LEU A 285 -13.40 0.16 -7.16
N ILE A 286 -13.59 -1.09 -7.58
CA ILE A 286 -14.47 -2.05 -6.90
C ILE A 286 -14.02 -2.25 -5.45
N VAL A 287 -12.72 -2.42 -5.21
CA VAL A 287 -12.16 -2.57 -3.85
C VAL A 287 -12.39 -1.31 -3.01
N VAL A 288 -12.09 -0.13 -3.56
CA VAL A 288 -12.32 1.14 -2.86
C VAL A 288 -13.78 1.32 -2.49
N ILE A 289 -14.71 1.05 -3.43
CA ILE A 289 -16.15 1.14 -3.17
C ILE A 289 -16.58 0.13 -2.10
N ALA A 290 -16.13 -1.12 -2.19
CA ALA A 290 -16.46 -2.16 -1.22
C ALA A 290 -15.98 -1.76 0.19
N LEU A 291 -14.72 -1.33 0.32
CA LEU A 291 -14.16 -0.86 1.59
C LEU A 291 -14.87 0.39 2.10
N LEU A 292 -15.21 1.33 1.22
CA LEU A 292 -15.97 2.52 1.60
C LEU A 292 -17.34 2.15 2.16
N ILE A 293 -18.08 1.23 1.51
CA ILE A 293 -19.40 0.78 1.98
C ILE A 293 -19.27 0.09 3.35
N VAL A 294 -18.32 -0.84 3.50
CA VAL A 294 -18.11 -1.58 4.75
C VAL A 294 -17.74 -0.63 5.88
N THR A 295 -16.77 0.26 5.64
CA THR A 295 -16.30 1.20 6.66
C THR A 295 -17.37 2.23 7.01
N GLN A 296 -18.13 2.74 6.04
CA GLN A 296 -19.24 3.65 6.31
C GLN A 296 -20.33 2.98 7.17
N LYS A 297 -20.75 1.76 6.82
CA LYS A 297 -21.72 1.01 7.61
C LYS A 297 -21.21 0.77 9.04
N ALA A 298 -19.95 0.39 9.20
CA ALA A 298 -19.34 0.19 10.52
C ALA A 298 -19.33 1.48 11.35
N LEU A 299 -18.96 2.60 10.75
CA LEU A 299 -18.83 3.89 11.44
C LEU A 299 -20.15 4.57 11.76
N TYR A 300 -21.22 4.30 11.01
CA TYR A 300 -22.58 4.76 11.35
C TYR A 300 -23.31 3.83 12.32
N SER A 301 -22.75 2.66 12.62
CA SER A 301 -23.31 1.71 13.61
C SER A 301 -23.12 2.19 15.04
N PRO A 302 -23.75 1.51 16.04
CA PRO A 302 -23.47 1.77 17.47
C PRO A 302 -21.97 1.65 17.81
N TRP A 303 -21.26 0.75 17.14
CA TRP A 303 -19.83 0.57 17.32
C TRP A 303 -19.04 1.83 16.91
N GLY A 304 -19.32 2.42 15.77
CA GLY A 304 -18.66 3.64 15.31
C GLY A 304 -18.92 4.86 16.20
N ARG A 305 -20.14 4.96 16.79
CA ARG A 305 -20.43 5.99 17.80
C ARG A 305 -19.61 5.79 19.07
N MET A 306 -19.48 4.55 19.52
CA MET A 306 -18.63 4.19 20.65
C MET A 306 -17.16 4.53 20.39
N MET A 307 -16.64 4.27 19.20
CA MET A 307 -15.25 4.60 18.85
C MET A 307 -14.98 6.09 18.91
N ARG A 308 -15.88 6.92 18.38
CA ARG A 308 -15.77 8.39 18.50
C ARG A 308 -15.83 8.86 19.95
N ALA A 309 -16.69 8.29 20.77
CA ALA A 309 -16.74 8.61 22.18
C ALA A 309 -15.43 8.26 22.92
N ILE A 310 -14.80 7.13 22.57
CA ILE A 310 -13.49 6.73 23.09
C ILE A 310 -12.42 7.75 22.62
N ARG A 311 -12.41 8.12 21.34
CA ARG A 311 -11.48 9.12 20.80
C ARG A 311 -11.59 10.47 21.51
N ASP A 312 -12.83 10.91 21.76
CA ASP A 312 -13.10 12.23 22.34
C ASP A 312 -12.77 12.27 23.84
N ASN A 313 -13.06 11.19 24.59
CA ASN A 313 -12.67 11.05 26.00
C ASN A 313 -12.60 9.58 26.42
N GLU A 314 -11.37 9.05 26.45
CA GLU A 314 -11.09 7.65 26.79
C GLU A 314 -11.47 7.30 28.23
N GLU A 315 -11.18 8.20 29.19
CA GLU A 315 -11.47 7.99 30.63
C GLU A 315 -12.96 7.93 30.89
N ALA A 316 -13.72 8.85 30.29
CA ALA A 316 -15.18 8.84 30.42
C ALA A 316 -15.80 7.58 29.80
N ALA A 317 -15.32 7.13 28.62
CA ALA A 317 -15.78 5.91 27.98
C ALA A 317 -15.49 4.67 28.85
N ASN A 318 -14.32 4.61 29.48
CA ASN A 318 -13.94 3.54 30.39
C ASN A 318 -14.80 3.55 31.66
N ALA A 319 -15.06 4.72 32.24
CA ALA A 319 -15.96 4.87 33.40
C ALA A 319 -17.39 4.41 33.09
N MET A 320 -17.84 4.54 31.84
CA MET A 320 -19.13 3.99 31.36
C MET A 320 -19.09 2.49 31.04
N GLY A 321 -18.07 1.77 31.49
CA GLY A 321 -17.92 0.31 31.36
C GLY A 321 -17.54 -0.18 29.98
N LYS A 322 -16.97 0.67 29.09
CA LYS A 322 -16.47 0.25 27.77
C LYS A 322 -15.05 -0.29 27.90
N ASN A 323 -14.80 -1.44 27.28
CA ASN A 323 -13.44 -1.99 27.23
C ASN A 323 -12.64 -1.29 26.12
N VAL A 324 -12.03 -0.15 26.47
CA VAL A 324 -11.28 0.71 25.53
C VAL A 324 -10.14 -0.04 24.90
N ALA A 325 -9.33 -0.76 25.67
CA ALA A 325 -8.17 -1.50 25.15
C ALA A 325 -8.55 -2.53 24.06
N LYS A 326 -9.68 -3.26 24.28
CA LYS A 326 -10.19 -4.22 23.27
C LYS A 326 -10.64 -3.50 22.00
N GLN A 327 -11.26 -2.34 22.12
CA GLN A 327 -11.76 -1.58 20.97
C GLN A 327 -10.60 -0.95 20.20
N HIS A 328 -9.60 -0.39 20.86
CA HIS A 328 -8.37 0.10 20.24
C HIS A 328 -7.65 -1.03 19.49
N LEU A 329 -7.50 -2.20 20.09
CA LEU A 329 -6.91 -3.35 19.42
C LEU A 329 -7.67 -3.75 18.14
N LEU A 330 -8.99 -3.80 18.21
CA LEU A 330 -9.82 -4.19 17.06
C LEU A 330 -9.66 -3.21 15.90
N ILE A 331 -9.72 -1.90 16.19
CA ILE A 331 -9.63 -0.88 15.13
C ILE A 331 -8.20 -0.80 14.57
N PHE A 332 -7.19 -1.03 15.40
CA PHE A 332 -5.80 -1.10 15.00
C PHE A 332 -5.57 -2.25 14.01
N ILE A 333 -6.15 -3.44 14.29
CA ILE A 333 -6.11 -4.61 13.41
C ILE A 333 -6.83 -4.33 12.09
N LEU A 334 -8.06 -3.79 12.15
CA LEU A 334 -8.87 -3.53 10.96
C LEU A 334 -8.20 -2.51 10.02
N GLY A 335 -7.69 -1.41 10.56
CA GLY A 335 -7.02 -0.40 9.74
C GLY A 335 -5.74 -0.93 9.12
N SER A 336 -4.93 -1.70 9.86
CA SER A 336 -3.72 -2.35 9.34
C SER A 336 -4.03 -3.41 8.27
N ALA A 337 -5.12 -4.18 8.44
CA ALA A 337 -5.57 -5.14 7.43
C ALA A 337 -5.91 -4.45 6.10
N ILE A 338 -6.60 -3.31 6.14
CA ILE A 338 -6.91 -2.52 4.95
C ILE A 338 -5.62 -2.03 4.26
N VAL A 339 -4.63 -1.58 5.04
CA VAL A 339 -3.33 -1.19 4.49
C VAL A 339 -2.60 -2.37 3.86
N GLY A 340 -2.73 -3.58 4.43
CA GLY A 340 -2.22 -4.82 3.83
C GLY A 340 -2.84 -5.11 2.45
N ILE A 341 -4.15 -4.90 2.28
CA ILE A 341 -4.80 -5.01 0.96
C ILE A 341 -4.14 -4.05 -0.04
N ALA A 342 -3.95 -2.79 0.35
CA ALA A 342 -3.33 -1.78 -0.52
C ALA A 342 -1.90 -2.17 -0.93
N GLY A 343 -1.12 -2.77 -0.02
CA GLY A 343 0.22 -3.27 -0.32
C GLY A 343 0.22 -4.40 -1.36
N ALA A 344 -0.73 -5.33 -1.27
CA ALA A 344 -0.91 -6.38 -2.26
C ALA A 344 -1.40 -5.82 -3.61
N MET A 345 -2.31 -4.84 -3.61
CA MET A 345 -2.76 -4.14 -4.83
C MET A 345 -1.61 -3.43 -5.53
N LEU A 346 -0.69 -2.80 -4.79
CA LEU A 346 0.49 -2.13 -5.33
C LEU A 346 1.36 -3.11 -6.12
N VAL A 347 1.69 -4.25 -5.52
CA VAL A 347 2.49 -5.30 -6.16
C VAL A 347 1.74 -5.90 -7.37
N THR A 348 0.43 -6.04 -7.28
CA THR A 348 -0.40 -6.51 -8.41
C THR A 348 -0.32 -5.55 -9.60
N GLN A 349 -0.33 -4.23 -9.36
CA GLN A 349 -0.22 -3.23 -10.41
C GLN A 349 1.18 -3.20 -11.04
N ASP A 350 2.23 -3.26 -10.20
CA ASP A 350 3.62 -3.15 -10.66
C ASP A 350 4.09 -4.44 -11.34
N GLY A 351 3.46 -5.59 -11.05
CA GLY A 351 3.86 -6.92 -11.53
C GLY A 351 5.22 -7.35 -10.99
N LEU A 352 5.69 -6.67 -9.94
CA LEU A 352 6.95 -6.95 -9.26
C LEU A 352 6.88 -6.59 -7.78
N PHE A 353 7.63 -7.33 -6.97
CA PHE A 353 7.81 -7.03 -5.55
C PHE A 353 9.22 -6.54 -5.28
N THR A 354 9.32 -5.34 -4.74
CA THR A 354 10.61 -4.68 -4.41
C THR A 354 10.59 -4.27 -2.94
N PRO A 355 11.20 -5.03 -2.03
CA PRO A 355 11.24 -4.67 -0.61
C PRO A 355 11.86 -3.30 -0.32
N GLY A 356 12.81 -2.87 -1.16
CA GLY A 356 13.44 -1.54 -1.09
C GLY A 356 12.50 -0.36 -1.36
N SER A 357 11.37 -0.59 -2.01
CA SER A 357 10.37 0.46 -2.29
C SER A 357 9.58 0.86 -1.05
N TYR A 358 9.46 -0.02 -0.06
CA TYR A 358 8.75 0.29 1.18
C TYR A 358 9.66 1.07 2.12
N GLN A 359 9.52 2.40 2.11
CA GLN A 359 10.29 3.31 2.97
C GLN A 359 9.35 3.89 4.04
N PRO A 360 9.41 3.38 5.31
CA PRO A 360 8.47 3.75 6.35
C PRO A 360 8.41 5.26 6.60
N MET A 361 9.55 5.89 6.77
CA MET A 361 9.63 7.32 7.04
C MET A 361 8.94 8.14 5.93
N ARG A 362 9.24 7.87 4.67
CA ARG A 362 8.75 8.65 3.53
C ARG A 362 7.27 8.45 3.25
N TYR A 363 6.86 7.20 3.07
CA TYR A 363 5.49 6.92 2.59
C TYR A 363 4.46 6.91 3.72
N THR A 364 4.84 6.56 4.94
CA THR A 364 3.92 6.71 6.08
C THR A 364 3.58 8.19 6.30
N PHE A 365 4.57 9.09 6.28
CA PHE A 365 4.28 10.52 6.36
C PHE A 365 3.40 11.02 5.21
N LEU A 366 3.63 10.52 4.00
CA LEU A 366 2.79 10.86 2.85
C LEU A 366 1.32 10.46 3.09
N ILE A 367 1.07 9.24 3.60
CA ILE A 367 -0.28 8.77 3.93
C ILE A 367 -0.91 9.64 5.03
N TRP A 368 -0.14 10.05 6.03
CA TRP A 368 -0.62 10.97 7.06
C TRP A 368 -1.01 12.33 6.49
N VAL A 369 -0.17 12.89 5.61
CA VAL A 369 -0.50 14.13 4.90
C VAL A 369 -1.79 13.97 4.10
N MET A 370 -1.99 12.85 3.42
CA MET A 370 -3.22 12.55 2.69
C MET A 370 -4.45 12.61 3.60
N VAL A 371 -4.40 11.98 4.77
CA VAL A 371 -5.53 11.98 5.72
C VAL A 371 -5.77 13.36 6.31
N ILE A 372 -4.70 14.12 6.64
CA ILE A 372 -4.80 15.49 7.17
C ILE A 372 -5.41 16.43 6.12
N VAL A 373 -4.86 16.41 4.91
CA VAL A 373 -5.31 17.24 3.79
C VAL A 373 -6.77 16.92 3.41
N GLY A 374 -7.12 15.67 3.36
CA GLY A 374 -8.46 15.21 3.04
C GLY A 374 -9.50 15.57 4.10
N GLY A 375 -9.12 15.44 5.37
CA GLY A 375 -9.95 15.65 6.55
C GLY A 375 -10.15 14.36 7.33
N SER A 376 -9.49 14.28 8.49
CA SER A 376 -9.60 13.13 9.39
C SER A 376 -11.03 12.95 9.92
N GLY A 377 -11.41 11.70 10.18
CA GLY A 377 -12.76 11.37 10.65
C GLY A 377 -13.84 11.37 9.55
N ASN A 378 -13.44 11.56 8.27
CA ASN A 378 -14.33 11.48 7.13
C ASN A 378 -13.71 10.59 6.03
N ASN A 379 -14.32 9.44 5.72
CA ASN A 379 -13.78 8.53 4.71
C ASN A 379 -13.74 9.13 3.30
N PHE A 380 -14.74 9.94 2.92
CA PHE A 380 -14.71 10.66 1.66
C PHE A 380 -13.56 11.69 1.65
N GLY A 381 -13.31 12.34 2.79
CA GLY A 381 -12.16 13.23 2.93
C GLY A 381 -10.85 12.48 2.75
N ALA A 382 -10.66 11.37 3.46
CA ALA A 382 -9.45 10.57 3.38
C ALA A 382 -9.15 10.07 1.95
N ILE A 383 -10.17 9.57 1.22
CA ILE A 383 -10.03 9.17 -0.19
C ILE A 383 -9.62 10.38 -1.05
N LEU A 384 -10.32 11.51 -0.92
CA LEU A 384 -10.00 12.72 -1.68
C LEU A 384 -8.57 13.21 -1.38
N GLY A 385 -8.12 13.14 -0.13
CA GLY A 385 -6.76 13.48 0.25
C GLY A 385 -5.73 12.54 -0.38
N GLY A 386 -6.03 11.23 -0.45
CA GLY A 386 -5.22 10.26 -1.17
C GLY A 386 -5.05 10.63 -2.65
N PHE A 387 -6.15 10.99 -3.31
CA PHE A 387 -6.14 11.46 -4.70
C PHE A 387 -5.35 12.75 -4.86
N ALA A 388 -5.67 13.78 -4.07
CA ALA A 388 -5.07 15.11 -4.22
C ALA A 388 -3.56 15.10 -3.98
N VAL A 389 -3.12 14.42 -2.91
CA VAL A 389 -1.71 14.41 -2.52
C VAL A 389 -0.89 13.52 -3.46
N TRP A 390 -1.43 12.38 -3.90
CA TRP A 390 -0.72 11.52 -4.85
C TRP A 390 -0.64 12.16 -6.24
N PHE A 391 -1.72 12.78 -6.69
CA PHE A 391 -1.73 13.57 -7.91
C PHE A 391 -0.65 14.67 -7.88
N LEU A 392 -0.62 15.46 -6.81
CA LEU A 392 0.38 16.52 -6.64
C LEU A 392 1.80 15.94 -6.57
N TRP A 393 1.99 14.78 -5.95
CA TRP A 393 3.29 14.11 -5.86
C TRP A 393 3.86 13.73 -7.23
N ILE A 394 3.02 13.27 -8.16
CA ILE A 394 3.45 12.90 -9.51
C ILE A 394 3.58 14.13 -10.38
N GLU A 395 2.59 15.01 -10.40
CA GLU A 395 2.53 16.18 -11.26
C GLU A 395 3.46 17.32 -10.82
N ALA A 396 4.03 17.26 -9.63
CA ALA A 396 4.97 18.28 -9.16
C ALA A 396 6.18 18.47 -10.09
N ALA A 397 6.71 17.39 -10.66
CA ALA A 397 7.84 17.48 -11.59
C ALA A 397 7.46 18.09 -12.95
N PRO A 398 6.42 17.63 -13.65
CA PRO A 398 5.91 18.30 -14.86
C PRO A 398 5.59 19.79 -14.64
N ILE A 399 4.92 20.12 -13.53
CA ILE A 399 4.62 21.51 -13.18
C ILE A 399 5.90 22.33 -12.98
N ALA A 400 6.88 21.77 -12.27
CA ALA A 400 8.18 22.43 -12.07
C ALA A 400 8.88 22.68 -13.40
N PHE A 401 8.96 21.69 -14.29
CA PHE A 401 9.53 21.86 -15.63
C PHE A 401 8.81 22.96 -16.43
N PHE A 402 7.50 22.96 -16.42
CA PHE A 402 6.70 23.99 -17.08
C PHE A 402 7.02 25.39 -16.53
N LEU A 403 7.03 25.55 -15.21
CA LEU A 403 7.34 26.84 -14.56
C LEU A 403 8.78 27.28 -14.85
N ILE A 404 9.77 26.39 -14.75
CA ILE A 404 11.15 26.70 -15.03
C ILE A 404 11.30 27.19 -16.48
N ASN A 405 10.72 26.48 -17.43
CA ASN A 405 10.77 26.90 -18.84
C ASN A 405 10.07 28.25 -19.08
N LEU A 406 8.94 28.49 -18.40
CA LEU A 406 8.23 29.77 -18.50
C LEU A 406 9.06 30.93 -17.94
N PHE A 407 9.72 30.78 -16.79
CA PHE A 407 10.53 31.82 -16.16
C PHE A 407 11.91 31.99 -16.80
N THR A 408 12.38 31.00 -17.55
CA THR A 408 13.69 31.00 -18.21
C THR A 408 13.63 31.12 -19.72
N VAL A 409 12.50 31.57 -20.29
CA VAL A 409 12.28 31.72 -21.74
C VAL A 409 13.39 32.57 -22.44
N GLY A 410 13.96 33.54 -21.74
CA GLY A 410 15.02 34.40 -22.27
C GLY A 410 16.46 33.88 -22.05
N LEU A 411 16.64 32.74 -21.41
CA LEU A 411 17.95 32.20 -21.11
C LEU A 411 18.29 31.04 -22.06
N ALA A 412 19.56 30.98 -22.50
CA ALA A 412 20.05 29.83 -23.26
C ALA A 412 19.98 28.55 -22.45
N ASP A 413 19.78 27.40 -23.08
CA ASP A 413 19.70 26.11 -22.42
C ASP A 413 20.97 25.73 -21.64
N THR A 414 22.11 26.30 -22.05
CA THR A 414 23.43 26.14 -21.42
C THR A 414 23.67 27.08 -20.24
N HIS A 415 22.72 27.97 -19.92
CA HIS A 415 22.89 28.92 -18.83
C HIS A 415 22.88 28.20 -17.46
N SER A 416 23.88 28.45 -16.62
CA SER A 416 24.09 27.70 -15.35
C SER A 416 22.88 27.76 -14.44
N LEU A 417 22.15 28.88 -14.37
CA LEU A 417 20.92 29.01 -13.58
C LEU A 417 19.82 28.04 -14.08
N LYS A 418 19.62 27.94 -15.41
CA LYS A 418 18.62 27.03 -16.00
C LYS A 418 18.95 25.58 -15.71
N ILE A 419 20.22 25.20 -15.89
CA ILE A 419 20.71 23.85 -15.59
C ILE A 419 20.46 23.52 -14.11
N HIS A 420 20.86 24.40 -13.19
CA HIS A 420 20.68 24.18 -11.75
C HIS A 420 19.20 24.04 -11.36
N LEU A 421 18.31 24.85 -11.94
CA LEU A 421 16.87 24.75 -11.69
C LEU A 421 16.29 23.42 -12.20
N ILE A 422 16.72 22.95 -13.38
CA ILE A 422 16.29 21.68 -13.95
C ILE A 422 16.79 20.51 -13.08
N GLU A 423 18.03 20.53 -12.62
CA GLU A 423 18.56 19.52 -11.69
C GLU A 423 17.83 19.51 -10.36
N SER A 424 17.24 20.63 -9.95
CA SER A 424 16.49 20.77 -8.71
C SER A 424 15.03 20.28 -8.81
N VAL A 425 14.52 19.96 -10.00
CA VAL A 425 13.12 19.50 -10.23
C VAL A 425 12.71 18.32 -9.33
N PRO A 426 13.55 17.28 -9.11
CA PRO A 426 13.17 16.17 -8.23
C PRO A 426 12.85 16.60 -6.79
N TYR A 427 13.45 17.69 -6.31
CA TYR A 427 13.22 18.23 -4.97
C TYR A 427 11.97 19.11 -4.88
N PHE A 428 11.47 19.59 -6.01
CA PHE A 428 10.30 20.47 -6.07
C PHE A 428 9.04 19.80 -5.49
N ARG A 429 8.93 18.46 -5.62
CA ARG A 429 7.83 17.70 -5.04
C ARG A 429 7.74 17.84 -3.51
N TYR A 430 8.87 17.86 -2.82
CA TYR A 430 8.90 18.03 -1.36
C TYR A 430 8.47 19.44 -0.96
N LEU A 431 8.91 20.45 -1.72
CA LEU A 431 8.50 21.84 -1.52
C LEU A 431 6.99 22.00 -1.73
N MET A 432 6.44 21.46 -2.81
CA MET A 432 5.01 21.50 -3.10
C MET A 432 4.18 20.79 -2.02
N MET A 433 4.66 19.65 -1.53
CA MET A 433 4.00 18.91 -0.46
C MET A 433 4.00 19.68 0.86
N GLY A 434 5.16 20.23 1.26
CA GLY A 434 5.28 21.03 2.48
C GLY A 434 4.42 22.29 2.42
N MET A 435 4.47 23.01 1.28
CA MET A 435 3.65 24.20 1.06
C MET A 435 2.16 23.87 1.04
N GLY A 436 1.75 22.81 0.35
CA GLY A 436 0.37 22.34 0.30
C GLY A 436 -0.18 22.01 1.70
N LEU A 437 0.60 21.27 2.50
CA LEU A 437 0.23 20.96 3.88
C LEU A 437 0.11 22.23 4.72
N LEU A 438 1.09 23.14 4.64
CA LEU A 438 1.09 24.41 5.39
C LEU A 438 -0.12 25.27 5.04
N LEU A 439 -0.44 25.41 3.76
CA LEU A 439 -1.59 26.18 3.31
C LEU A 439 -2.92 25.58 3.80
N ILE A 440 -3.06 24.25 3.74
CA ILE A 440 -4.26 23.56 4.22
C ILE A 440 -4.38 23.71 5.74
N MET A 441 -3.31 23.48 6.49
CA MET A 441 -3.33 23.64 7.95
C MET A 441 -3.66 25.08 8.38
N ARG A 442 -3.21 26.08 7.60
CA ARG A 442 -3.51 27.50 7.89
C ARG A 442 -4.93 27.90 7.55
N TYR A 443 -5.44 27.51 6.35
CA TYR A 443 -6.72 28.00 5.85
C TYR A 443 -7.88 27.03 6.05
N ARG A 444 -7.59 25.73 6.14
CA ARG A 444 -8.56 24.65 6.31
C ARG A 444 -8.06 23.59 7.30
N PRO A 445 -7.85 23.96 8.60
CA PRO A 445 -7.23 23.06 9.58
C PRO A 445 -8.00 21.76 9.82
N LYS A 446 -9.28 21.69 9.45
CA LYS A 446 -10.12 20.47 9.48
C LYS A 446 -10.06 19.66 8.19
N GLY A 447 -9.16 20.00 7.26
CA GLY A 447 -9.05 19.37 5.94
C GLY A 447 -10.07 19.91 4.91
N ILE A 448 -9.99 19.38 3.67
CA ILE A 448 -10.87 19.78 2.55
C ILE A 448 -12.32 19.38 2.83
N LEU A 449 -12.54 18.15 3.32
CA LEU A 449 -13.84 17.59 3.69
C LEU A 449 -13.84 17.20 5.18
N PRO A 450 -14.18 18.13 6.07
CA PRO A 450 -14.13 17.88 7.51
C PRO A 450 -15.13 16.80 7.97
N GLU A 451 -14.86 16.23 9.16
CA GLU A 451 -15.79 15.30 9.82
C GLU A 451 -17.17 15.95 10.01
N LYS A 452 -18.21 15.17 9.74
CA LYS A 452 -19.60 15.56 10.00
C LYS A 452 -19.98 15.11 11.41
N ILE A 453 -19.96 16.02 12.35
CA ILE A 453 -20.55 15.79 13.68
C ILE A 453 -22.04 16.14 13.54
N GLU A 454 -22.90 15.14 13.44
CA GLU A 454 -24.35 15.32 13.59
C GLU A 454 -24.65 15.32 15.08
N ILE A 455 -24.75 16.49 15.67
CA ILE A 455 -25.37 16.68 16.99
C ILE A 455 -26.89 16.55 16.71
N LYS A 456 -27.45 15.39 17.04
CA LYS A 456 -28.90 15.21 17.14
C LYS A 456 -29.34 15.55 18.54
#